data_b6d5810ef3f02b57832fc0949df79bb7
#
_entry.id   b6d5810ef3f02b57832fc0949df79bb7
#
_cell.length_a   1.000
_cell.length_b   1.000
_cell.length_c   1.000
_cell.angle_alpha   90.00
_cell.angle_beta   90.00
_cell.angle_gamma   90.00
#
_symmetry.space_group_name_H-M   'P 1'
#
loop_
_entity.id
_entity.type
_entity.pdbx_description
1 polymer ?
#
loop_
_entity_poly.entity_id
_entity_poly.type
_entity_poly.pdbx_seq_one_letter_code
_entity_poly.pdbx_strand_id
1 'polypeptide(L)'
;MAELIVTDASHVDQASLEDFTLDAAWGADENDFELTVDRLIDAGSYVYFDGGECGGVVDSLKDSLKDGRSTLTYGGRTWHGMLANKILEPDKGKDYLTVSGTASTVIGSLISRVGLDGVFDAVDSPTAGAQTIKSYRFDRYTDCYTGLRRMCAANGLKLRLAYASGRVNIWAEPVAHYGDSIDNDLIDFDATRTWRKPNHLIGLGKGDLAARVVVHWYADAKGNVSQTQSLRGVDEITQVYDYSNAETAELNQKTCEKLQDLQSEGEVKVTVHEDSGIVFDVGDTVTARDNLTGITVNATISKKIVKVSDGVLSVDYGAE
;
A
#
# COMPACT_ATOMS: atom_id res chain seq x y z
N MET A 1 2.57 -0.31 -29.28
CA MET A 1 2.02 0.95 -28.75
C MET A 1 1.00 0.58 -27.67
N ALA A 2 0.98 1.30 -26.59
CA ALA A 2 -0.04 1.11 -25.57
C ALA A 2 -1.38 1.60 -26.11
N GLU A 3 -2.42 0.80 -26.01
CA GLU A 3 -3.77 1.11 -26.46
C GLU A 3 -4.69 1.24 -25.25
N LEU A 4 -5.23 2.45 -25.02
CA LEU A 4 -6.14 2.72 -23.93
C LEU A 4 -7.59 2.72 -24.44
N ILE A 5 -8.44 1.89 -23.88
CA ILE A 5 -9.84 1.81 -24.24
C ILE A 5 -10.65 2.77 -23.36
N VAL A 6 -11.59 3.47 -23.98
CA VAL A 6 -12.57 4.34 -23.32
C VAL A 6 -13.96 3.76 -23.51
N THR A 7 -14.69 3.58 -22.42
CA THR A 7 -16.11 3.17 -22.45
C THR A 7 -17.03 4.34 -22.11
N ASP A 8 -18.32 4.13 -22.24
CA ASP A 8 -19.31 4.95 -21.53
C ASP A 8 -19.51 4.49 -20.07
N ALA A 9 -20.42 5.16 -19.36
CA ALA A 9 -20.75 4.83 -17.95
C ALA A 9 -21.45 3.46 -17.80
N SER A 10 -21.84 2.81 -18.92
CA SER A 10 -22.47 1.48 -18.95
C SER A 10 -21.48 0.38 -19.36
N HIS A 11 -20.18 0.68 -19.37
CA HIS A 11 -19.10 -0.22 -19.79
C HIS A 11 -19.15 -0.64 -21.29
N VAL A 12 -19.78 0.17 -22.14
CA VAL A 12 -19.76 -0.07 -23.60
C VAL A 12 -18.59 0.68 -24.21
N ASP A 13 -17.71 -0.04 -24.90
CA ASP A 13 -16.54 0.54 -25.55
C ASP A 13 -16.94 1.61 -26.56
N GLN A 14 -16.37 2.78 -26.46
CA GLN A 14 -16.62 3.94 -27.29
C GLN A 14 -15.45 4.28 -28.20
N ALA A 15 -14.23 4.06 -27.73
CA ALA A 15 -13.02 4.40 -28.47
C ALA A 15 -11.80 3.64 -27.96
N SER A 16 -10.81 3.55 -28.84
CA SER A 16 -9.43 3.21 -28.53
C SER A 16 -8.56 4.44 -28.75
N LEU A 17 -7.68 4.72 -27.82
CA LEU A 17 -6.73 5.83 -27.81
C LEU A 17 -5.32 5.29 -28.02
N GLU A 18 -4.61 5.85 -29.01
CA GLU A 18 -3.20 5.53 -29.29
C GLU A 18 -2.27 6.71 -28.94
N ASP A 19 -2.80 7.94 -29.00
CA ASP A 19 -2.08 9.19 -28.69
C ASP A 19 -2.66 9.81 -27.42
N PHE A 20 -1.98 9.58 -26.30
CA PHE A 20 -2.36 10.09 -24.98
C PHE A 20 -1.16 10.10 -24.04
N THR A 21 -1.26 10.91 -22.98
CA THR A 21 -0.35 10.85 -21.84
C THR A 21 -1.15 10.35 -20.64
N LEU A 22 -0.62 9.37 -19.94
CA LEU A 22 -1.23 8.80 -18.72
C LEU A 22 -0.20 8.78 -17.59
N ASP A 23 -0.64 9.17 -16.40
CA ASP A 23 0.03 8.92 -15.13
C ASP A 23 -1.02 8.30 -14.21
N ALA A 24 -0.84 7.04 -13.84
CA ALA A 24 -1.77 6.30 -13.00
C ALA A 24 -1.01 5.61 -11.88
N ALA A 25 -1.47 5.79 -10.65
CA ALA A 25 -0.84 5.19 -9.47
C ALA A 25 -1.84 4.43 -8.62
N TRP A 26 -1.37 3.36 -7.96
CA TRP A 26 -2.14 2.66 -6.94
C TRP A 26 -1.23 1.99 -5.91
N GLY A 27 -1.74 1.83 -4.70
CA GLY A 27 -0.98 1.25 -3.59
C GLY A 27 -1.31 1.86 -2.25
N ALA A 28 -0.28 2.19 -1.48
CA ALA A 28 -0.45 2.69 -0.12
C ALA A 28 -1.02 4.11 -0.06
N ASP A 29 -0.54 5.01 -0.93
CA ASP A 29 -0.76 6.45 -0.80
C ASP A 29 -1.66 7.04 -1.89
N GLU A 30 -1.51 6.59 -3.14
CA GLU A 30 -2.20 7.12 -4.30
C GLU A 30 -3.03 6.02 -4.96
N ASN A 31 -4.20 6.38 -5.48
CA ASN A 31 -5.09 5.45 -6.14
C ASN A 31 -5.93 6.18 -7.21
N ASP A 32 -5.27 7.01 -8.00
CA ASP A 32 -5.89 7.87 -9.02
C ASP A 32 -5.08 7.88 -10.32
N PHE A 33 -5.58 8.59 -11.30
CA PHE A 33 -4.90 8.79 -12.57
C PHE A 33 -5.12 10.19 -13.11
N GLU A 34 -4.18 10.64 -13.95
CA GLU A 34 -4.28 11.80 -14.82
C GLU A 34 -4.08 11.34 -16.27
N LEU A 35 -5.06 11.65 -17.13
CA LEU A 35 -5.07 11.31 -18.54
C LEU A 35 -5.18 12.58 -19.37
N THR A 36 -4.19 12.86 -20.23
CA THR A 36 -4.24 13.95 -21.20
C THR A 36 -4.46 13.37 -22.60
N VAL A 37 -5.48 13.87 -23.29
CA VAL A 37 -5.87 13.40 -24.63
C VAL A 37 -6.58 14.51 -25.40
N ASP A 38 -6.45 14.51 -26.72
CA ASP A 38 -7.12 15.45 -27.62
C ASP A 38 -8.52 14.94 -28.04
N ARG A 39 -9.33 14.58 -27.05
CA ARG A 39 -10.69 14.05 -27.26
C ARG A 39 -11.56 14.30 -26.04
N LEU A 40 -12.85 14.60 -26.29
CA LEU A 40 -13.83 14.68 -25.20
C LEU A 40 -14.21 13.26 -24.71
N ILE A 41 -14.18 13.12 -23.38
CA ILE A 41 -14.60 11.93 -22.65
C ILE A 41 -15.65 12.38 -21.64
N ASP A 42 -16.77 11.69 -21.57
CA ASP A 42 -17.85 12.02 -20.66
C ASP A 42 -17.52 11.63 -19.22
N ALA A 43 -18.04 12.37 -18.26
CA ALA A 43 -17.90 12.04 -16.84
C ALA A 43 -18.55 10.68 -16.53
N GLY A 44 -17.88 9.87 -15.72
CA GLY A 44 -18.31 8.51 -15.38
C GLY A 44 -17.97 7.45 -16.42
N SER A 45 -17.32 7.83 -17.55
CA SER A 45 -16.69 6.88 -18.47
C SER A 45 -15.58 6.13 -17.79
N TYR A 46 -15.30 4.91 -18.24
CA TYR A 46 -14.14 4.16 -17.75
C TYR A 46 -13.02 4.19 -18.79
N VAL A 47 -11.79 4.15 -18.30
CA VAL A 47 -10.57 4.02 -19.10
C VAL A 47 -9.77 2.83 -18.61
N TYR A 48 -9.22 2.01 -19.54
CA TYR A 48 -8.51 0.80 -19.15
C TYR A 48 -7.59 0.25 -20.23
N PHE A 49 -6.57 -0.51 -19.81
CA PHE A 49 -5.85 -1.42 -20.69
C PHE A 49 -6.51 -2.80 -20.64
N ASP A 50 -6.82 -3.38 -21.78
CA ASP A 50 -7.52 -4.68 -21.87
C ASP A 50 -6.70 -5.79 -21.20
N GLY A 51 -7.36 -6.58 -20.35
CA GLY A 51 -6.73 -7.60 -19.52
C GLY A 51 -5.77 -7.08 -18.45
N GLY A 52 -5.62 -5.75 -18.32
CA GLY A 52 -4.66 -5.10 -17.43
C GLY A 52 -5.25 -4.70 -16.07
N GLU A 53 -4.35 -4.38 -15.14
CA GLU A 53 -4.69 -3.84 -13.83
C GLU A 53 -4.94 -2.33 -13.88
N CYS A 54 -4.30 -1.63 -14.82
CA CYS A 54 -4.42 -0.19 -14.95
C CYS A 54 -5.75 0.20 -15.62
N GLY A 55 -6.51 1.03 -14.93
CA GLY A 55 -7.76 1.59 -15.40
C GLY A 55 -8.55 2.22 -14.26
N GLY A 56 -9.67 2.87 -14.58
CA GLY A 56 -10.47 3.57 -13.60
C GLY A 56 -11.63 4.35 -14.20
N VAL A 57 -12.25 5.21 -13.42
CA VAL A 57 -13.40 6.04 -13.77
C VAL A 57 -13.00 7.51 -13.87
N VAL A 58 -13.49 8.18 -14.91
CA VAL A 58 -13.27 9.62 -15.12
C VAL A 58 -14.18 10.43 -14.19
N ASP A 59 -13.57 11.17 -13.27
CA ASP A 59 -14.27 11.97 -12.29
C ASP A 59 -14.22 13.48 -12.55
N SER A 60 -13.21 13.97 -13.29
CA SER A 60 -12.99 15.39 -13.51
C SER A 60 -12.36 15.69 -14.89
N LEU A 61 -12.58 16.92 -15.36
CA LEU A 61 -11.97 17.47 -16.56
C LEU A 61 -11.36 18.83 -16.22
N LYS A 62 -10.10 19.01 -16.62
CA LYS A 62 -9.43 20.30 -16.67
C LYS A 62 -9.14 20.66 -18.11
N ASP A 63 -9.68 21.78 -18.59
CA ASP A 63 -9.37 22.35 -19.90
C ASP A 63 -8.40 23.55 -19.73
N SER A 64 -7.29 23.50 -20.42
CA SER A 64 -6.30 24.57 -20.42
C SER A 64 -6.17 25.15 -21.81
N LEU A 65 -6.76 26.32 -22.04
CA LEU A 65 -6.68 27.03 -23.31
C LEU A 65 -5.45 27.98 -23.32
N LYS A 66 -4.49 27.69 -24.21
CA LYS A 66 -3.31 28.53 -24.44
C LYS A 66 -3.09 28.71 -25.93
N ASP A 67 -2.87 29.95 -26.36
CA ASP A 67 -2.61 30.29 -27.77
C ASP A 67 -3.66 29.69 -28.76
N GLY A 68 -4.92 29.64 -28.31
CA GLY A 68 -6.04 29.11 -29.09
C GLY A 68 -6.07 27.57 -29.18
N ARG A 69 -5.28 26.85 -28.41
CA ARG A 69 -5.29 25.39 -28.32
C ARG A 69 -5.72 24.96 -26.92
N SER A 70 -6.71 24.09 -26.87
CA SER A 70 -7.12 23.42 -25.63
C SER A 70 -6.27 22.18 -25.38
N THR A 71 -5.90 21.98 -24.12
CA THR A 71 -5.34 20.73 -23.62
C THR A 71 -6.32 20.16 -22.61
N LEU A 72 -6.85 18.97 -22.89
CA LEU A 72 -7.84 18.31 -22.04
C LEU A 72 -7.13 17.31 -21.15
N THR A 73 -7.24 17.50 -19.84
CA THR A 73 -6.67 16.62 -18.82
C THR A 73 -7.79 16.08 -17.93
N TYR A 74 -7.95 14.78 -17.90
CA TYR A 74 -8.95 14.07 -17.12
C TYR A 74 -8.29 13.51 -15.87
N GLY A 75 -8.91 13.74 -14.73
CA GLY A 75 -8.54 13.11 -13.47
C GLY A 75 -9.61 12.10 -13.06
N GLY A 76 -9.18 11.01 -12.42
CA GLY A 76 -10.11 10.01 -12.00
C GLY A 76 -9.53 9.00 -11.00
N ARG A 77 -10.41 8.23 -10.38
CA ARG A 77 -10.02 7.14 -9.49
C ARG A 77 -9.65 5.92 -10.29
N THR A 78 -8.52 5.28 -9.97
CA THR A 78 -8.23 3.93 -10.45
C THR A 78 -9.24 2.92 -9.88
N TRP A 79 -9.23 1.66 -10.36
CA TRP A 79 -10.02 0.58 -9.76
C TRP A 79 -9.77 0.48 -8.24
N HIS A 80 -8.53 0.65 -7.82
CA HIS A 80 -8.11 0.67 -6.42
C HIS A 80 -8.69 1.88 -5.68
N GLY A 81 -8.72 3.05 -6.32
CA GLY A 81 -9.31 4.28 -5.78
C GLY A 81 -10.82 4.17 -5.58
N MET A 82 -11.52 3.43 -6.46
CA MET A 82 -12.95 3.16 -6.24
C MET A 82 -13.19 2.34 -4.97
N LEU A 83 -12.31 1.40 -4.65
CA LEU A 83 -12.32 0.65 -3.40
C LEU A 83 -11.88 1.51 -2.20
N ALA A 84 -10.84 2.33 -2.36
CA ALA A 84 -10.32 3.21 -1.31
C ALA A 84 -11.33 4.27 -0.85
N ASN A 85 -12.27 4.66 -1.72
CA ASN A 85 -13.35 5.59 -1.40
C ASN A 85 -14.57 4.95 -0.71
N LYS A 86 -14.47 3.69 -0.32
CA LYS A 86 -15.52 2.96 0.40
C LYS A 86 -15.03 2.55 1.77
N ILE A 87 -15.90 2.64 2.76
CA ILE A 87 -15.57 2.33 4.16
C ILE A 87 -16.19 1.01 4.57
N LEU A 88 -15.40 0.15 5.21
CA LEU A 88 -15.87 -1.08 5.83
C LEU A 88 -16.34 -0.78 7.26
N GLU A 89 -17.63 -0.88 7.48
CA GLU A 89 -18.26 -0.68 8.77
C GLU A 89 -18.57 -2.01 9.44
N PRO A 90 -18.45 -2.12 10.77
CA PRO A 90 -18.95 -3.27 11.51
C PRO A 90 -20.46 -3.42 11.36
N ASP A 91 -20.97 -4.66 11.51
CA ASP A 91 -22.41 -4.89 11.61
C ASP A 91 -23.00 -4.17 12.82
N LYS A 92 -24.27 -3.78 12.71
CA LYS A 92 -24.97 -3.09 13.80
C LYS A 92 -24.88 -3.89 15.11
N GLY A 93 -24.34 -3.27 16.14
CA GLY A 93 -24.18 -3.86 17.47
C GLY A 93 -22.96 -4.81 17.59
N LYS A 94 -22.09 -4.82 16.59
CA LYS A 94 -20.78 -5.50 16.66
C LYS A 94 -19.64 -4.48 16.80
N ASP A 95 -18.63 -4.88 17.55
CA ASP A 95 -17.44 -4.03 17.73
C ASP A 95 -16.56 -4.01 16.48
N TYR A 96 -16.47 -5.14 15.77
CA TYR A 96 -15.61 -5.33 14.61
C TYR A 96 -16.30 -6.13 13.51
N LEU A 97 -15.90 -5.88 12.27
CA LEU A 97 -16.18 -6.75 11.13
C LEU A 97 -15.13 -7.88 11.12
N THR A 98 -15.60 -9.13 11.17
CA THR A 98 -14.72 -10.32 11.13
C THR A 98 -15.17 -11.23 10.00
N VAL A 99 -14.21 -11.73 9.23
CA VAL A 99 -14.46 -12.59 8.06
C VAL A 99 -13.57 -13.83 8.09
N SER A 100 -14.01 -14.89 7.42
CA SER A 100 -13.23 -16.10 7.15
C SER A 100 -13.88 -16.89 6.01
N GLY A 101 -13.13 -17.69 5.30
CA GLY A 101 -13.62 -18.54 4.21
C GLY A 101 -12.72 -18.49 2.97
N THR A 102 -13.26 -18.87 1.80
CA THR A 102 -12.53 -18.72 0.55
C THR A 102 -12.36 -17.23 0.21
N ALA A 103 -11.20 -16.86 -0.34
CA ALA A 103 -10.88 -15.46 -0.61
C ALA A 103 -11.90 -14.83 -1.55
N SER A 104 -12.30 -15.50 -2.62
CA SER A 104 -13.31 -15.03 -3.56
C SER A 104 -14.65 -14.76 -2.88
N THR A 105 -15.13 -15.67 -2.01
CA THR A 105 -16.38 -15.47 -1.27
C THR A 105 -16.27 -14.29 -0.29
N VAL A 106 -15.16 -14.18 0.44
CA VAL A 106 -14.94 -13.10 1.40
C VAL A 106 -14.86 -11.74 0.67
N ILE A 107 -14.04 -11.65 -0.38
CA ILE A 107 -13.91 -10.42 -1.19
C ILE A 107 -15.27 -10.04 -1.79
N GLY A 108 -15.99 -10.99 -2.40
CA GLY A 108 -17.31 -10.75 -2.97
C GLY A 108 -18.31 -10.20 -1.96
N SER A 109 -18.32 -10.74 -0.75
CA SER A 109 -19.19 -10.24 0.33
C SER A 109 -18.85 -8.82 0.75
N LEU A 110 -17.56 -8.43 0.73
CA LEU A 110 -17.11 -7.08 1.05
C LEU A 110 -17.42 -6.10 -0.08
N ILE A 111 -17.26 -6.51 -1.34
CA ILE A 111 -17.65 -5.74 -2.53
C ILE A 111 -19.16 -5.44 -2.49
N SER A 112 -19.98 -6.46 -2.25
CA SER A 112 -21.43 -6.29 -2.10
C SER A 112 -21.79 -5.37 -0.93
N ARG A 113 -21.11 -5.51 0.20
CA ARG A 113 -21.33 -4.65 1.38
C ARG A 113 -21.12 -3.17 1.06
N VAL A 114 -20.18 -2.84 0.20
CA VAL A 114 -19.85 -1.45 -0.17
C VAL A 114 -20.55 -1.00 -1.46
N GLY A 115 -21.39 -1.85 -2.06
CA GLY A 115 -22.23 -1.54 -3.23
C GLY A 115 -21.44 -1.38 -4.52
N LEU A 116 -20.40 -2.18 -4.72
CA LEU A 116 -19.57 -2.16 -5.92
C LEU A 116 -19.76 -3.40 -6.81
N ASP A 117 -20.80 -4.20 -6.59
CA ASP A 117 -21.11 -5.40 -7.40
C ASP A 117 -21.34 -5.08 -8.89
N GLY A 118 -21.73 -3.85 -9.22
CA GLY A 118 -21.92 -3.41 -10.61
C GLY A 118 -20.62 -3.30 -11.39
N VAL A 119 -19.47 -3.20 -10.73
CA VAL A 119 -18.16 -2.96 -11.34
C VAL A 119 -17.21 -4.14 -11.11
N PHE A 120 -17.20 -4.73 -9.93
CA PHE A 120 -16.24 -5.75 -9.52
C PHE A 120 -16.86 -7.15 -9.46
N ASP A 121 -16.09 -8.14 -9.92
CA ASP A 121 -16.37 -9.56 -9.76
C ASP A 121 -15.26 -10.22 -8.95
N ALA A 122 -15.58 -10.77 -7.78
CA ALA A 122 -14.63 -11.52 -6.99
C ALA A 122 -14.50 -12.95 -7.54
N VAL A 123 -13.29 -13.30 -7.94
CA VAL A 123 -12.98 -14.59 -8.57
C VAL A 123 -11.86 -15.31 -7.82
N ASP A 124 -11.69 -16.60 -8.09
CA ASP A 124 -10.50 -17.30 -7.64
C ASP A 124 -9.30 -16.91 -8.50
N SER A 125 -8.09 -17.00 -7.93
CA SER A 125 -6.87 -16.68 -8.68
C SER A 125 -6.77 -17.56 -9.93
N PRO A 126 -6.57 -16.96 -11.11
CA PRO A 126 -6.41 -17.72 -12.35
C PRO A 126 -5.14 -18.58 -12.38
N THR A 127 -4.15 -18.23 -11.56
CA THR A 127 -2.85 -18.91 -11.51
C THR A 127 -2.71 -19.85 -10.31
N ALA A 128 -3.27 -19.47 -9.15
CA ALA A 128 -3.11 -20.19 -7.88
C ALA A 128 -4.40 -20.85 -7.38
N GLY A 129 -5.53 -20.66 -8.07
CA GLY A 129 -6.83 -21.20 -7.68
C GLY A 129 -7.39 -20.57 -6.41
N ALA A 130 -8.32 -21.29 -5.77
CA ALA A 130 -8.99 -20.82 -4.57
C ALA A 130 -8.01 -20.67 -3.39
N GLN A 131 -7.99 -19.47 -2.80
CA GLN A 131 -7.21 -19.15 -1.61
C GLN A 131 -8.11 -19.10 -0.37
N THR A 132 -7.53 -19.22 0.82
CA THR A 132 -8.29 -19.22 2.08
C THR A 132 -7.89 -18.06 2.95
N ILE A 133 -8.88 -17.29 3.39
CA ILE A 133 -8.74 -16.27 4.43
C ILE A 133 -9.06 -16.94 5.77
N LYS A 134 -8.06 -16.97 6.66
CA LYS A 134 -8.26 -17.33 8.06
C LYS A 134 -9.10 -16.26 8.73
N SER A 135 -9.50 -16.47 9.98
CA SER A 135 -10.25 -15.45 10.72
C SER A 135 -9.46 -14.12 10.72
N TYR A 136 -10.03 -13.10 10.09
CA TYR A 136 -9.46 -11.76 10.02
C TYR A 136 -10.45 -10.72 10.54
N ARG A 137 -9.97 -9.82 11.39
CA ARG A 137 -10.73 -8.75 12.01
C ARG A 137 -10.26 -7.42 11.43
N PHE A 138 -11.18 -6.70 10.80
CA PHE A 138 -10.90 -5.36 10.25
C PHE A 138 -10.81 -4.31 11.36
N ASP A 139 -9.94 -3.33 11.16
CA ASP A 139 -9.99 -2.08 11.91
C ASP A 139 -11.32 -1.38 11.65
N ARG A 140 -11.84 -0.67 12.66
CA ARG A 140 -13.11 0.04 12.51
C ARG A 140 -12.98 1.18 11.50
N TYR A 141 -13.94 1.25 10.59
CA TYR A 141 -13.99 2.30 9.57
C TYR A 141 -12.74 2.41 8.69
N THR A 142 -12.07 1.28 8.44
CA THR A 142 -11.01 1.23 7.43
C THR A 142 -11.61 1.37 6.03
N ASP A 143 -10.89 1.99 5.11
CA ASP A 143 -11.29 1.95 3.71
C ASP A 143 -11.18 0.52 3.16
N CYS A 144 -12.00 0.23 2.14
CA CYS A 144 -12.14 -1.12 1.61
C CYS A 144 -10.83 -1.62 0.98
N TYR A 145 -10.10 -0.76 0.25
CA TYR A 145 -8.86 -1.16 -0.40
C TYR A 145 -7.77 -1.51 0.61
N THR A 146 -7.51 -0.62 1.55
CA THR A 146 -6.55 -0.87 2.65
C THR A 146 -6.95 -2.10 3.47
N GLY A 147 -8.24 -2.24 3.77
CA GLY A 147 -8.76 -3.39 4.49
C GLY A 147 -8.50 -4.70 3.76
N LEU A 148 -8.82 -4.76 2.46
CA LEU A 148 -8.58 -5.94 1.62
C LEU A 148 -7.09 -6.27 1.51
N ARG A 149 -6.23 -5.27 1.27
CA ARG A 149 -4.77 -5.47 1.23
C ARG A 149 -4.23 -6.06 2.52
N ARG A 150 -4.58 -5.46 3.67
CA ARG A 150 -4.14 -5.94 4.99
C ARG A 150 -4.67 -7.34 5.31
N MET A 151 -5.90 -7.63 4.93
CA MET A 151 -6.48 -8.98 5.06
C MET A 151 -5.69 -10.00 4.24
N CYS A 152 -5.39 -9.69 2.98
CA CYS A 152 -4.58 -10.55 2.12
C CYS A 152 -3.18 -10.74 2.72
N ALA A 153 -2.48 -9.67 3.08
CA ALA A 153 -1.13 -9.71 3.64
C ALA A 153 -1.06 -10.56 4.94
N ALA A 154 -2.05 -10.43 5.83
CA ALA A 154 -2.15 -11.23 7.05
C ALA A 154 -2.30 -12.75 6.78
N ASN A 155 -2.64 -13.13 5.55
CA ASN A 155 -2.78 -14.52 5.11
C ASN A 155 -1.67 -14.95 4.11
N GLY A 156 -0.61 -14.13 3.93
CA GLY A 156 0.47 -14.40 2.98
C GLY A 156 0.03 -14.24 1.52
N LEU A 157 -0.99 -13.43 1.28
CA LEU A 157 -1.57 -13.18 -0.03
C LEU A 157 -1.41 -11.71 -0.43
N LYS A 158 -1.49 -11.42 -1.73
CA LYS A 158 -1.65 -10.09 -2.31
C LYS A 158 -3.00 -9.97 -3.01
N LEU A 159 -3.49 -8.75 -3.14
CA LEU A 159 -4.73 -8.44 -3.86
C LEU A 159 -4.39 -8.10 -5.31
N ARG A 160 -5.13 -8.66 -6.25
CA ARG A 160 -4.97 -8.43 -7.69
C ARG A 160 -6.27 -7.98 -8.32
N LEU A 161 -6.15 -7.15 -9.32
CA LEU A 161 -7.26 -6.67 -10.12
C LEU A 161 -6.91 -6.76 -11.61
N ALA A 162 -7.90 -7.06 -12.46
CA ALA A 162 -7.76 -6.95 -13.91
C ALA A 162 -9.12 -6.70 -14.56
N TYR A 163 -9.16 -5.76 -15.48
CA TYR A 163 -10.38 -5.51 -16.26
C TYR A 163 -10.49 -6.53 -17.39
N ALA A 164 -11.61 -7.23 -17.44
CA ALA A 164 -11.91 -8.18 -18.51
C ALA A 164 -13.43 -8.33 -18.71
N SER A 165 -13.87 -8.37 -19.94
CA SER A 165 -15.28 -8.63 -20.30
C SER A 165 -16.28 -7.66 -19.64
N GLY A 166 -15.96 -6.38 -19.56
CA GLY A 166 -16.84 -5.34 -19.02
C GLY A 166 -16.86 -5.25 -17.50
N ARG A 167 -15.99 -5.98 -16.78
CA ARG A 167 -15.93 -6.04 -15.33
C ARG A 167 -14.49 -6.02 -14.82
N VAL A 168 -14.30 -5.59 -13.60
CA VAL A 168 -13.02 -5.69 -12.89
C VAL A 168 -13.02 -6.97 -12.09
N ASN A 169 -12.27 -7.97 -12.54
CA ASN A 169 -12.00 -9.15 -11.75
C ASN A 169 -11.09 -8.78 -10.58
N ILE A 170 -11.42 -9.25 -9.39
CA ILE A 170 -10.64 -9.03 -8.16
C ILE A 170 -10.42 -10.36 -7.45
N TRP A 171 -9.16 -10.64 -7.09
CA TRP A 171 -8.80 -11.90 -6.43
C TRP A 171 -7.63 -11.74 -5.47
N ALA A 172 -7.41 -12.77 -4.67
CA ALA A 172 -6.22 -12.90 -3.83
C ALA A 172 -5.34 -14.03 -4.37
N GLU A 173 -4.03 -13.81 -4.38
CA GLU A 173 -3.04 -14.83 -4.75
C GLU A 173 -1.82 -14.77 -3.83
N PRO A 174 -0.99 -15.84 -3.76
CA PRO A 174 0.22 -15.84 -2.94
C PRO A 174 1.16 -14.69 -3.30
N VAL A 175 1.79 -14.10 -2.27
CA VAL A 175 2.86 -13.11 -2.44
C VAL A 175 4.02 -13.77 -3.18
N ALA A 176 4.53 -13.10 -4.22
CA ALA A 176 5.76 -13.52 -4.87
C ALA A 176 6.98 -12.94 -4.13
N HIS A 177 8.04 -13.71 -4.06
CA HIS A 177 9.32 -13.31 -3.48
C HIS A 177 10.38 -13.29 -4.57
N TYR A 178 11.04 -12.15 -4.74
CA TYR A 178 12.07 -11.93 -5.74
C TYR A 178 13.41 -11.67 -5.07
N GLY A 179 14.49 -12.15 -5.69
CA GLY A 179 15.83 -11.92 -5.19
C GLY A 179 16.19 -12.84 -4.05
N ASP A 180 16.72 -14.01 -4.36
CA ASP A 180 17.49 -14.81 -3.39
C ASP A 180 18.84 -14.13 -3.13
N SER A 181 19.36 -14.37 -1.97
CA SER A 181 20.49 -13.78 -1.25
C SER A 181 21.84 -13.54 -1.99
N ILE A 182 21.91 -13.66 -3.30
CA ILE A 182 23.15 -13.55 -4.09
C ILE A 182 22.89 -12.71 -5.33
N ASP A 183 23.61 -11.57 -5.45
CA ASP A 183 23.68 -10.68 -6.60
C ASP A 183 22.37 -10.52 -7.36
N ASN A 184 21.55 -9.57 -6.96
CA ASN A 184 20.46 -9.21 -7.83
C ASN A 184 20.55 -7.72 -8.20
N ASP A 185 20.54 -7.49 -9.49
CA ASP A 185 20.42 -6.15 -10.07
C ASP A 185 18.93 -5.71 -10.12
N LEU A 186 18.07 -6.24 -9.23
CA LEU A 186 16.63 -5.96 -9.26
C LEU A 186 16.29 -4.65 -8.57
N ILE A 187 17.07 -4.30 -7.55
CA ILE A 187 16.84 -3.09 -6.77
C ILE A 187 18.17 -2.43 -6.40
N ASP A 188 18.17 -1.11 -6.46
CA ASP A 188 19.13 -0.29 -5.73
C ASP A 188 18.58 0.03 -4.35
N PHE A 189 19.44 0.13 -3.38
CA PHE A 189 19.02 0.56 -2.06
C PHE A 189 20.03 1.47 -1.38
N ASP A 190 19.52 2.46 -0.67
CA ASP A 190 20.25 3.23 0.31
C ASP A 190 19.85 2.75 1.70
N ALA A 191 20.73 2.04 2.39
CA ALA A 191 20.48 1.54 3.73
C ALA A 191 21.40 2.20 4.75
N THR A 192 20.81 2.80 5.77
CA THR A 192 21.53 3.35 6.90
C THR A 192 21.46 2.38 8.07
N ARG A 193 22.58 1.79 8.45
CA ARG A 193 22.68 0.99 9.67
C ARG A 193 23.17 1.86 10.82
N THR A 194 22.29 2.12 11.77
CA THR A 194 22.63 2.83 13.02
C THR A 194 22.98 1.83 14.12
N TRP A 195 24.29 1.76 14.49
CA TRP A 195 24.73 0.84 15.55
C TRP A 195 24.39 1.31 16.96
N ARG A 196 24.25 2.63 17.15
CA ARG A 196 23.93 3.22 18.45
C ARG A 196 22.56 3.88 18.38
N LYS A 197 21.54 3.12 18.72
CA LYS A 197 20.15 3.56 18.79
C LYS A 197 19.81 4.03 20.21
N PRO A 198 18.77 4.87 20.39
CA PRO A 198 18.24 5.17 21.72
C PRO A 198 17.87 3.88 22.43
N ASN A 199 18.48 3.64 23.60
CA ASN A 199 18.31 2.40 24.35
C ASN A 199 17.76 2.62 25.78
N HIS A 200 17.44 3.86 26.12
CA HIS A 200 16.71 4.26 27.30
C HIS A 200 15.62 5.25 26.90
N LEU A 201 14.36 4.89 27.10
CA LEU A 201 13.22 5.75 26.81
C LEU A 201 12.50 6.10 28.11
N ILE A 202 12.40 7.41 28.38
CA ILE A 202 11.67 7.96 29.53
C ILE A 202 10.29 8.38 29.05
N GLY A 203 9.27 7.63 29.41
CA GLY A 203 7.88 7.97 29.15
C GLY A 203 7.33 8.95 30.17
N LEU A 204 6.77 10.05 29.74
CA LEU A 204 6.16 11.08 30.58
C LEU A 204 4.64 11.07 30.35
N GLY A 205 3.89 10.71 31.38
CA GLY A 205 2.43 10.61 31.36
C GLY A 205 1.74 11.80 32.00
N LYS A 206 0.57 11.54 32.56
CA LYS A 206 -0.32 12.51 33.19
C LYS A 206 0.30 13.11 34.46
N GLY A 207 -0.07 14.36 34.73
CA GLY A 207 0.38 15.12 35.90
C GLY A 207 1.45 16.16 35.56
N ASP A 208 1.84 16.94 36.58
CA ASP A 208 2.79 18.03 36.42
C ASP A 208 3.93 17.93 37.44
N LEU A 209 5.10 18.37 37.02
CA LEU A 209 6.30 18.43 37.87
C LEU A 209 6.58 17.11 38.61
N ALA A 210 6.68 17.13 39.95
CA ALA A 210 6.98 15.97 40.76
C ALA A 210 5.80 14.94 40.85
N ALA A 211 4.59 15.34 40.49
CA ALA A 211 3.41 14.47 40.46
C ALA A 211 3.20 13.82 39.08
N ARG A 212 4.06 14.11 38.12
CA ARG A 212 3.96 13.53 36.78
C ARG A 212 4.29 12.05 36.81
N VAL A 213 3.46 11.24 36.11
CA VAL A 213 3.76 9.82 35.93
C VAL A 213 4.96 9.68 35.00
N VAL A 214 5.97 8.94 35.45
CA VAL A 214 7.20 8.69 34.69
C VAL A 214 7.47 7.19 34.67
N VAL A 215 7.78 6.66 33.48
CA VAL A 215 8.18 5.27 33.30
C VAL A 215 9.51 5.20 32.55
N HIS A 216 10.27 4.15 32.80
CA HIS A 216 11.56 3.91 32.17
C HIS A 216 11.53 2.57 31.45
N TRP A 217 11.96 2.55 30.19
CA TRP A 217 12.17 1.35 29.43
C TRP A 217 13.56 1.35 28.80
N TYR A 218 14.16 0.18 28.70
CA TYR A 218 15.55 0.01 28.28
C TYR A 218 15.64 -1.08 27.21
N ALA A 219 16.58 -0.91 26.26
CA ALA A 219 16.99 -1.95 25.34
C ALA A 219 18.40 -2.43 25.69
N ASP A 220 18.63 -3.73 25.54
CA ASP A 220 19.97 -4.31 25.66
C ASP A 220 20.80 -4.14 24.38
N ALA A 221 22.04 -4.62 24.36
CA ALA A 221 22.93 -4.54 23.19
C ALA A 221 22.39 -5.33 21.96
N LYS A 222 21.38 -6.16 22.14
CA LYS A 222 20.72 -6.91 21.06
C LYS A 222 19.39 -6.28 20.63
N GLY A 223 18.99 -5.17 21.26
CA GLY A 223 17.72 -4.51 21.00
C GLY A 223 16.52 -5.10 21.75
N ASN A 224 16.71 -6.06 22.67
CA ASN A 224 15.60 -6.59 23.45
C ASN A 224 15.13 -5.56 24.47
N VAL A 225 13.84 -5.24 24.44
CA VAL A 225 13.27 -4.20 25.30
C VAL A 225 12.78 -4.78 26.63
N SER A 226 13.13 -4.13 27.73
CA SER A 226 12.74 -4.50 29.09
C SER A 226 12.76 -3.30 30.05
N GLN A 227 12.32 -3.50 31.29
CA GLN A 227 12.44 -2.49 32.36
C GLN A 227 13.77 -2.56 33.10
N THR A 228 14.71 -3.41 32.69
CA THR A 228 16.01 -3.58 33.33
C THR A 228 17.09 -2.89 32.50
N GLN A 229 17.78 -1.93 33.09
CA GLN A 229 18.89 -1.23 32.45
C GLN A 229 20.13 -2.11 32.41
N SER A 230 20.63 -2.39 31.18
CA SER A 230 21.86 -3.14 30.93
C SER A 230 23.00 -2.27 30.39
N LEU A 231 22.69 -1.24 29.63
CA LEU A 231 23.66 -0.29 29.03
C LEU A 231 23.74 0.97 29.89
N ARG A 232 24.96 1.48 30.11
CA ARG A 232 25.22 2.64 30.99
C ARG A 232 26.36 3.49 30.45
N GLY A 233 26.46 4.71 30.96
CA GLY A 233 27.54 5.63 30.63
C GLY A 233 27.50 6.02 29.14
N VAL A 234 28.62 5.86 28.44
CA VAL A 234 28.75 6.23 27.02
C VAL A 234 27.88 5.37 26.09
N ASP A 235 27.46 4.19 26.53
CA ASP A 235 26.62 3.28 25.75
C ASP A 235 25.13 3.49 26.00
N GLU A 236 24.77 4.34 26.97
CA GLU A 236 23.39 4.75 27.20
C GLU A 236 23.05 5.94 26.30
N ILE A 237 21.99 5.78 25.51
CA ILE A 237 21.41 6.86 24.70
C ILE A 237 19.95 7.01 25.11
N THR A 238 19.68 8.11 25.80
CA THR A 238 18.37 8.38 26.39
C THR A 238 17.55 9.32 25.52
N GLN A 239 16.26 8.99 25.36
CA GLN A 239 15.26 9.89 24.79
C GLN A 239 14.07 10.03 25.74
N VAL A 240 13.32 11.11 25.55
CA VAL A 240 12.07 11.37 26.28
C VAL A 240 10.89 11.20 25.32
N TYR A 241 9.90 10.47 25.75
CA TYR A 241 8.62 10.28 25.06
C TYR A 241 7.50 10.91 25.88
N ASP A 242 6.98 12.04 25.41
CA ASP A 242 5.88 12.73 26.07
C ASP A 242 4.54 12.19 25.59
N TYR A 243 3.78 11.57 26.50
CA TYR A 243 2.41 11.13 26.27
C TYR A 243 1.53 11.63 27.42
N SER A 244 1.39 12.95 27.50
CA SER A 244 0.95 13.75 28.65
C SER A 244 -0.41 13.38 29.25
N ASN A 245 -1.30 12.71 28.52
CA ASN A 245 -2.62 12.31 29.01
C ASN A 245 -2.70 10.86 29.48
N ALA A 246 -1.63 10.07 29.34
CA ALA A 246 -1.65 8.65 29.64
C ALA A 246 -1.54 8.36 31.14
N GLU A 247 -2.36 7.45 31.60
CA GLU A 247 -2.22 6.79 32.91
C GLU A 247 -1.09 5.75 32.88
N THR A 248 -0.64 5.31 34.03
CA THR A 248 0.56 4.45 34.17
C THR A 248 0.55 3.20 33.29
N ALA A 249 -0.58 2.50 33.19
CA ALA A 249 -0.65 1.25 32.42
C ALA A 249 -0.50 1.50 30.90
N GLU A 250 -1.21 2.48 30.38
CA GLU A 250 -1.17 2.89 28.98
C GLU A 250 0.22 3.47 28.65
N LEU A 251 0.77 4.32 29.51
CA LEU A 251 2.10 4.89 29.33
C LEU A 251 3.18 3.81 29.26
N ASN A 252 3.14 2.79 30.12
CA ASN A 252 4.06 1.66 30.07
C ASN A 252 4.00 0.94 28.74
N GLN A 253 2.80 0.62 28.27
CA GLN A 253 2.60 -0.05 26.98
C GLN A 253 3.15 0.80 25.83
N LYS A 254 2.73 2.07 25.74
CA LYS A 254 3.14 2.97 24.65
C LYS A 254 4.63 3.30 24.64
N THR A 255 5.24 3.42 25.83
CA THR A 255 6.69 3.63 25.94
C THR A 255 7.46 2.39 25.48
N CYS A 256 6.99 1.19 25.84
CA CYS A 256 7.56 -0.08 25.39
C CYS A 256 7.47 -0.21 23.86
N GLU A 257 6.27 -0.04 23.27
CA GLU A 257 6.04 -0.07 21.84
C GLU A 257 6.96 0.94 21.10
N LYS A 258 7.03 2.18 21.60
CA LYS A 258 7.87 3.22 21.00
C LYS A 258 9.36 2.88 21.04
N LEU A 259 9.84 2.27 22.12
CA LEU A 259 11.23 1.83 22.20
C LEU A 259 11.51 0.64 21.26
N GLN A 260 10.56 -0.27 21.10
CA GLN A 260 10.65 -1.36 20.12
C GLN A 260 10.76 -0.80 18.68
N ASP A 261 9.96 0.20 18.34
CA ASP A 261 10.05 0.88 17.03
C ASP A 261 11.42 1.52 16.84
N LEU A 262 11.97 2.16 17.86
CA LEU A 262 13.32 2.75 17.83
C LEU A 262 14.43 1.69 17.71
N GLN A 263 14.20 0.44 18.11
CA GLN A 263 15.14 -0.68 17.91
C GLN A 263 14.97 -1.34 16.55
N SER A 264 13.84 -1.16 15.86
CA SER A 264 13.64 -1.65 14.52
C SER A 264 14.68 -1.05 13.56
N GLU A 265 14.88 -1.66 12.42
CA GLU A 265 15.99 -1.33 11.51
C GLU A 265 15.95 0.12 11.02
N GLY A 266 17.10 0.63 10.60
CA GLY A 266 17.24 2.00 10.12
C GLY A 266 16.45 2.23 8.82
N GLU A 267 16.33 3.48 8.45
CA GLU A 267 15.64 3.92 7.23
C GLU A 267 16.30 3.27 5.99
N VAL A 268 15.51 2.57 5.22
CA VAL A 268 15.92 1.95 3.97
C VAL A 268 15.12 2.60 2.85
N LYS A 269 15.84 3.15 1.87
CA LYS A 269 15.24 3.60 0.61
C LYS A 269 15.54 2.56 -0.45
N VAL A 270 14.52 2.12 -1.12
CA VAL A 270 14.63 1.11 -2.19
C VAL A 270 14.14 1.74 -3.49
N THR A 271 14.92 1.54 -4.53
CA THR A 271 14.54 1.87 -5.91
C THR A 271 14.54 0.58 -6.72
N VAL A 272 13.41 0.26 -7.33
CA VAL A 272 13.26 -0.94 -8.14
C VAL A 272 13.68 -0.61 -9.58
N HIS A 273 14.53 -1.45 -10.18
CA HIS A 273 14.97 -1.26 -11.55
C HIS A 273 13.91 -1.67 -12.56
N GLU A 274 13.50 -0.74 -13.41
CA GLU A 274 12.53 -0.96 -14.49
C GLU A 274 13.06 -1.95 -15.56
N ASP A 275 14.36 -1.95 -15.79
CA ASP A 275 15.02 -2.77 -16.82
C ASP A 275 15.18 -4.25 -16.44
N SER A 276 14.71 -4.65 -15.26
CA SER A 276 14.81 -6.04 -14.80
C SER A 276 13.99 -7.03 -15.64
N GLY A 277 13.05 -6.54 -16.46
CA GLY A 277 12.09 -7.37 -17.19
C GLY A 277 11.08 -8.09 -16.30
N ILE A 278 11.09 -7.81 -14.98
CA ILE A 278 10.16 -8.37 -14.00
C ILE A 278 9.06 -7.34 -13.75
N VAL A 279 7.83 -7.80 -13.83
CA VAL A 279 6.66 -7.00 -13.42
C VAL A 279 6.30 -7.39 -12.00
N PHE A 280 6.50 -6.45 -11.08
CA PHE A 280 6.11 -6.62 -9.69
C PHE A 280 4.67 -6.19 -9.48
N ASP A 281 4.05 -6.73 -8.45
CA ASP A 281 2.72 -6.34 -8.00
C ASP A 281 2.77 -5.76 -6.59
N VAL A 282 1.81 -4.92 -6.26
CA VAL A 282 1.68 -4.39 -4.90
C VAL A 282 1.45 -5.55 -3.91
N GLY A 283 2.33 -5.65 -2.92
CA GLY A 283 2.38 -6.74 -1.95
C GLY A 283 3.46 -7.78 -2.20
N ASP A 284 4.12 -7.79 -3.37
CA ASP A 284 5.30 -8.64 -3.59
C ASP A 284 6.49 -8.16 -2.75
N THR A 285 7.41 -9.07 -2.46
CA THR A 285 8.60 -8.76 -1.69
C THR A 285 9.86 -8.95 -2.54
N VAL A 286 10.81 -8.04 -2.35
CA VAL A 286 12.11 -8.07 -3.00
C VAL A 286 13.21 -8.07 -1.94
N THR A 287 14.17 -8.97 -2.07
CA THR A 287 15.34 -9.05 -1.19
C THR A 287 16.58 -8.63 -1.96
N ALA A 288 17.37 -7.72 -1.43
CA ALA A 288 18.69 -7.38 -1.93
C ALA A 288 19.74 -7.50 -0.83
N ARG A 289 20.97 -7.83 -1.21
CA ARG A 289 22.10 -7.91 -0.31
C ARG A 289 23.32 -7.22 -0.91
N ASP A 290 23.90 -6.31 -0.16
CA ASP A 290 25.21 -5.78 -0.50
C ASP A 290 26.32 -6.72 0.00
N ASN A 291 27.16 -7.19 -0.91
CA ASN A 291 28.21 -8.15 -0.63
C ASN A 291 29.38 -7.56 0.16
N LEU A 292 29.61 -6.23 0.10
CA LEU A 292 30.69 -5.56 0.82
C LEU A 292 30.36 -5.38 2.30
N THR A 293 29.16 -4.90 2.60
CA THR A 293 28.73 -4.60 3.97
C THR A 293 27.98 -5.75 4.62
N GLY A 294 27.51 -6.71 3.81
CA GLY A 294 26.62 -7.79 4.23
C GLY A 294 25.23 -7.33 4.63
N ILE A 295 24.86 -6.07 4.36
CA ILE A 295 23.52 -5.56 4.62
C ILE A 295 22.55 -6.27 3.68
N THR A 296 21.50 -6.85 4.26
CA THR A 296 20.38 -7.43 3.51
C THR A 296 19.15 -6.56 3.74
N VAL A 297 18.47 -6.22 2.66
CA VAL A 297 17.24 -5.42 2.66
C VAL A 297 16.11 -6.28 2.12
N ASN A 298 15.00 -6.35 2.86
CA ASN A 298 13.74 -6.92 2.39
C ASN A 298 12.76 -5.76 2.26
N ALA A 299 12.26 -5.55 1.06
CA ALA A 299 11.31 -4.51 0.78
C ALA A 299 10.01 -5.10 0.24
N THR A 300 8.88 -4.52 0.62
CA THR A 300 7.57 -4.86 0.07
C THR A 300 7.17 -3.81 -0.95
N ILE A 301 6.74 -4.22 -2.13
CA ILE A 301 6.21 -3.30 -3.14
C ILE A 301 4.90 -2.72 -2.60
N SER A 302 4.93 -1.44 -2.26
CA SER A 302 3.80 -0.73 -1.65
C SER A 302 2.99 0.09 -2.66
N LYS A 303 3.59 0.42 -3.81
CA LYS A 303 3.00 1.30 -4.83
C LYS A 303 3.44 0.89 -6.22
N LYS A 304 2.56 1.03 -7.20
CA LYS A 304 2.83 0.87 -8.62
C LYS A 304 2.36 2.11 -9.36
N ILE A 305 3.20 2.64 -10.25
CA ILE A 305 2.92 3.83 -11.05
C ILE A 305 3.11 3.44 -12.51
N VAL A 306 2.07 3.63 -13.30
CA VAL A 306 2.08 3.35 -14.74
C VAL A 306 2.02 4.68 -15.47
N LYS A 307 3.02 4.94 -16.32
CA LYS A 307 3.09 6.14 -17.13
C LYS A 307 3.09 5.78 -18.62
N VAL A 308 2.41 6.57 -19.40
CA VAL A 308 2.52 6.57 -20.86
C VAL A 308 2.81 7.98 -21.31
N SER A 309 3.92 8.15 -22.03
CA SER A 309 4.31 9.42 -22.66
C SER A 309 4.93 9.12 -24.01
N ASP A 310 4.54 9.86 -25.04
CA ASP A 310 5.03 9.69 -26.42
C ASP A 310 4.91 8.23 -26.92
N GLY A 311 3.83 7.55 -26.52
CA GLY A 311 3.54 6.15 -26.88
C GLY A 311 4.42 5.11 -26.18
N VAL A 312 5.29 5.53 -25.24
CA VAL A 312 6.12 4.66 -24.42
C VAL A 312 5.46 4.43 -23.06
N LEU A 313 5.28 3.15 -22.70
CA LEU A 313 4.79 2.76 -21.39
C LEU A 313 5.97 2.46 -20.49
N SER A 314 5.99 3.06 -19.30
CA SER A 314 6.93 2.77 -18.21
C SER A 314 6.16 2.42 -16.94
N VAL A 315 6.80 1.68 -16.04
CA VAL A 315 6.24 1.26 -14.76
C VAL A 315 7.25 1.51 -13.66
N ASP A 316 6.93 2.40 -12.75
CA ASP A 316 7.71 2.72 -11.56
C ASP A 316 7.11 2.00 -10.33
N TYR A 317 7.94 1.71 -9.34
CA TYR A 317 7.52 1.03 -8.11
C TYR A 317 7.99 1.80 -6.88
N GLY A 318 7.09 1.96 -5.91
CA GLY A 318 7.44 2.32 -4.54
C GLY A 318 7.55 1.07 -3.68
N ALA A 319 8.50 1.06 -2.75
CA ALA A 319 8.70 -0.05 -1.82
C ALA A 319 8.94 0.48 -0.39
N GLU A 320 8.58 -0.32 0.63
CA GLU A 320 8.72 -0.03 2.05
C GLU A 320 9.22 -1.26 2.84
#